data_f0d0c9464bd79a32bcf77bcd029508ec
#
_entry.id   f0d0c9464bd79a32bcf77bcd029508ec
#
_cell.length_a   1.000
_cell.length_b   1.000
_cell.length_c   1.000
_cell.angle_alpha   90.00
_cell.angle_beta   90.00
_cell.angle_gamma   90.00
#
_symmetry.space_group_name_H-M   'P 1'
#
loop_
_entity.id
_entity.type
_entity.pdbx_description
1 polymer ?
#
loop_
_entity_poly.entity_id
_entity_poly.type
_entity_poly.pdbx_seq_one_letter_code
_entity_poly.pdbx_strand_id
1 'polypeptide(L)'
;MRILAIEASGPVAGCALWEDGTLTAEYSVQYKKKHSQSLVPMLSEMSGMVDLELSSIDFIAVTKGPGSFTGLRIGAATVKGLGLALDKPVLPVPTVDSLACNLYGTDRLICPLMDARRQQVYTGIYENRDGLKVLRPQCV
;
A
#
# COMPACT_ATOMS: atom_id res chain seq x y z
N MET A 1 17.98 3.22 -1.66
CA MET A 1 16.62 3.73 -1.99
C MET A 1 15.67 3.36 -0.88
N ARG A 2 14.95 4.35 -0.32
CA ARG A 2 14.00 4.19 0.77
C ARG A 2 12.59 4.52 0.31
N ILE A 3 11.66 3.61 0.52
CA ILE A 3 10.26 3.78 0.17
C ILE A 3 9.39 3.64 1.41
N LEU A 4 8.61 4.66 1.70
CA LEU A 4 7.55 4.60 2.70
C LEU A 4 6.25 4.21 2.00
N ALA A 5 5.65 3.09 2.36
CA ALA A 5 4.38 2.62 1.82
C ALA A 5 3.24 2.82 2.82
N ILE A 6 2.08 3.23 2.31
CA ILE A 6 0.85 3.41 3.09
C ILE A 6 -0.30 2.65 2.45
N GLU A 7 -0.94 1.79 3.24
CA GLU A 7 -2.11 1.02 2.87
C GLU A 7 -3.34 1.47 3.66
N ALA A 8 -4.38 1.84 2.94
CA ALA A 8 -5.65 2.27 3.53
C ALA A 8 -6.88 1.83 2.70
N SER A 9 -6.69 0.98 1.70
CA SER A 9 -7.76 0.56 0.78
C SER A 9 -8.71 -0.48 1.37
N GLY A 10 -8.26 -1.21 2.39
CA GLY A 10 -8.98 -2.31 3.03
C GLY A 10 -9.45 -2.00 4.47
N PRO A 11 -9.89 -3.04 5.19
CA PRO A 11 -10.23 -2.92 6.62
C PRO A 11 -9.01 -2.78 7.52
N VAL A 12 -7.84 -3.15 7.04
CA VAL A 12 -6.55 -3.00 7.72
C VAL A 12 -5.92 -1.68 7.31
N ALA A 13 -5.43 -0.92 8.28
CA ALA A 13 -4.54 0.20 8.02
C ALA A 13 -3.10 -0.26 8.18
N GLY A 14 -2.21 0.14 7.29
CA GLY A 14 -0.81 -0.27 7.32
C GLY A 14 0.15 0.81 6.87
N CYS A 15 1.37 0.75 7.37
CA CYS A 15 2.52 1.44 6.83
C CYS A 15 3.74 0.51 6.86
N ALA A 16 4.65 0.71 5.92
CA ALA A 16 5.86 -0.08 5.80
C ALA A 16 7.02 0.76 5.30
N LEU A 17 8.22 0.43 5.75
CA LEU A 17 9.47 0.99 5.27
C LEU A 17 10.27 -0.08 4.53
N TRP A 18 10.58 0.19 3.29
CA TRP A 18 11.46 -0.65 2.48
C TRP A 18 12.76 0.10 2.17
N GLU A 19 13.90 -0.56 2.38
CA GLU A 19 15.23 0.01 2.20
C GLU A 19 16.14 -0.97 1.44
N ASP A 20 16.63 -0.58 0.29
CA ASP A 20 17.65 -1.27 -0.49
C ASP A 20 17.45 -2.80 -0.63
N GLY A 21 16.24 -3.23 -0.93
CA GLY A 21 15.88 -4.64 -1.12
C GLY A 21 15.33 -5.33 0.12
N THR A 22 15.25 -4.64 1.26
CA THR A 22 14.80 -5.21 2.53
C THR A 22 13.57 -4.50 3.06
N LEU A 23 12.59 -5.25 3.56
CA LEU A 23 11.50 -4.72 4.38
C LEU A 23 12.03 -4.46 5.79
N THR A 24 12.31 -3.20 6.12
CA THR A 24 12.91 -2.80 7.39
C THR A 24 11.89 -2.77 8.52
N ALA A 25 10.68 -2.28 8.23
CA ALA A 25 9.60 -2.20 9.20
C ALA A 25 8.24 -2.32 8.53
N GLU A 26 7.32 -2.97 9.22
CA GLU A 26 5.90 -3.03 8.84
C GLU A 26 5.03 -2.89 10.08
N TYR A 27 4.00 -2.06 9.97
CA TYR A 27 3.03 -1.85 11.03
C TYR A 27 1.62 -1.96 10.44
N SER A 28 0.84 -2.92 10.91
CA SER A 28 -0.52 -3.16 10.44
C SER A 28 -1.50 -3.24 11.59
N VAL A 29 -2.63 -2.56 11.48
CA VAL A 29 -3.67 -2.56 12.51
C VAL A 29 -5.03 -2.85 11.89
N GLN A 30 -5.65 -3.94 12.37
CA GLN A 30 -7.04 -4.28 12.10
C GLN A 30 -7.87 -4.05 13.36
N TYR A 31 -8.33 -2.83 13.56
CA TYR A 31 -9.10 -2.46 14.74
C TYR A 31 -10.29 -1.56 14.38
N LYS A 32 -11.26 -1.45 15.28
CA LYS A 32 -12.51 -0.68 15.10
C LYS A 32 -12.32 0.82 14.91
N LYS A 33 -11.11 1.35 15.10
CA LYS A 33 -10.79 2.77 14.86
C LYS A 33 -10.77 3.09 13.36
N LYS A 34 -11.17 4.30 13.02
CA LYS A 34 -11.11 4.80 11.65
C LYS A 34 -9.65 5.01 11.22
N HIS A 35 -9.31 4.75 9.97
CA HIS A 35 -7.96 4.98 9.41
C HIS A 35 -7.42 6.39 9.67
N SER A 36 -8.31 7.40 9.69
CA SER A 36 -7.94 8.79 10.03
C SER A 36 -7.39 8.99 11.45
N GLN A 37 -7.65 8.05 12.34
CA GLN A 37 -7.19 8.09 13.73
C GLN A 37 -5.98 7.19 13.98
N SER A 38 -5.62 6.34 13.03
CA SER A 38 -4.57 5.33 13.20
C SER A 38 -3.35 5.53 12.30
N LEU A 39 -3.51 5.97 11.05
CA LEU A 39 -2.40 6.02 10.09
C LEU A 39 -1.24 6.90 10.54
N VAL A 40 -1.50 8.15 10.93
CA VAL A 40 -0.42 9.07 11.33
C VAL A 40 0.25 8.63 12.64
N PRO A 41 -0.49 8.23 13.70
CA PRO A 41 0.13 7.63 14.89
C PRO A 41 0.98 6.39 14.60
N MET A 42 0.49 5.45 13.75
CA MET A 42 1.25 4.26 13.35
C MET A 42 2.56 4.62 12.65
N LEU A 43 2.50 5.59 11.73
CA LEU A 43 3.69 6.08 11.04
C LEU A 43 4.69 6.70 12.02
N SER A 44 4.22 7.54 12.95
CA SER A 44 5.07 8.16 13.98
C SER A 44 5.73 7.11 14.87
N GLU A 45 4.98 6.10 15.30
CA GLU A 45 5.49 5.02 16.15
C GLU A 45 6.51 4.15 15.38
N MET A 46 6.18 3.74 14.15
CA MET A 46 7.11 2.99 13.29
C MET A 46 8.40 3.77 13.05
N SER A 47 8.30 5.06 12.71
CA SER A 47 9.46 5.91 12.48
C SER A 47 10.35 6.02 13.71
N GLY A 48 9.77 6.14 14.91
CA GLY A 48 10.53 6.17 16.16
C GLY A 48 11.21 4.85 16.52
N MET A 49 10.61 3.72 16.14
CA MET A 49 11.20 2.39 16.41
C MET A 49 12.44 2.08 15.55
N VAL A 50 12.53 2.68 14.37
CA VAL A 50 13.63 2.42 13.43
C VAL A 50 14.50 3.64 13.19
N ASP A 51 14.38 4.65 14.03
CA ASP A 51 15.12 5.93 13.94
C ASP A 51 15.06 6.54 12.52
N LEU A 52 13.85 6.48 11.88
CA LEU A 52 13.65 6.93 10.51
C LEU A 52 13.67 8.46 10.44
N GLU A 53 14.68 9.00 9.80
CA GLU A 53 14.68 10.38 9.31
C GLU A 53 13.77 10.50 8.09
N LEU A 54 12.59 11.11 8.23
CA LEU A 54 11.60 11.23 7.15
C LEU A 54 12.15 11.93 5.89
N SER A 55 13.12 12.84 6.06
CA SER A 55 13.80 13.51 4.95
C SER A 55 14.62 12.55 4.08
N SER A 56 15.02 11.39 4.61
CA SER A 56 15.81 10.37 3.91
C SER A 56 14.99 9.46 3.00
N ILE A 57 13.66 9.57 3.01
CA ILE A 57 12.76 8.83 2.12
C ILE A 57 12.92 9.34 0.69
N ASP A 58 13.01 8.44 -0.28
CA ASP A 58 13.06 8.80 -1.70
C ASP A 58 11.65 8.90 -2.32
N PHE A 59 10.73 7.99 -1.93
CA PHE A 59 9.37 7.91 -2.47
C PHE A 59 8.36 7.57 -1.36
N ILE A 60 7.12 8.02 -1.56
CA ILE A 60 5.98 7.63 -0.72
C ILE A 60 4.98 6.88 -1.58
N ALA A 61 4.80 5.59 -1.35
CA ALA A 61 3.84 4.75 -2.07
C ALA A 61 2.49 4.72 -1.34
N VAL A 62 1.40 4.67 -2.10
CA VAL A 62 0.04 4.57 -1.55
C VAL A 62 -0.86 3.76 -2.47
N THR A 63 -1.73 2.94 -1.91
CA THR A 63 -2.77 2.28 -2.68
C THR A 63 -3.78 3.30 -3.23
N LYS A 64 -3.99 3.26 -4.56
CA LYS A 64 -4.92 4.17 -5.26
C LYS A 64 -6.31 3.57 -5.48
N GLY A 65 -6.52 2.35 -5.02
CA GLY A 65 -7.74 1.59 -5.25
C GLY A 65 -7.58 0.47 -6.30
N PRO A 66 -8.64 -0.34 -6.42
CA PRO A 66 -9.95 -0.23 -5.77
C PRO A 66 -9.92 -0.49 -4.27
N GLY A 67 -10.99 -0.10 -3.56
CA GLY A 67 -11.11 -0.34 -2.13
C GLY A 67 -12.10 0.57 -1.40
N SER A 68 -11.95 0.68 -0.10
CA SER A 68 -12.76 1.56 0.74
C SER A 68 -12.64 3.02 0.31
N PHE A 69 -13.74 3.62 -0.13
CA PHE A 69 -13.77 5.02 -0.56
C PHE A 69 -13.22 5.99 0.50
N THR A 70 -13.62 5.80 1.76
CA THR A 70 -13.13 6.62 2.86
C THR A 70 -11.65 6.37 3.15
N GLY A 71 -11.25 5.10 3.17
CA GLY A 71 -9.86 4.71 3.43
C GLY A 71 -8.91 5.27 2.37
N LEU A 72 -9.24 5.10 1.09
CA LEU A 72 -8.46 5.65 -0.03
C LEU A 72 -8.28 7.17 0.05
N ARG A 73 -9.34 7.90 0.43
CA ARG A 73 -9.24 9.35 0.62
C ARG A 73 -8.33 9.74 1.78
N ILE A 74 -8.41 9.01 2.89
CA ILE A 74 -7.54 9.24 4.05
C ILE A 74 -6.08 8.96 3.67
N GLY A 75 -5.80 7.81 3.05
CA GLY A 75 -4.47 7.47 2.56
C GLY A 75 -3.93 8.53 1.60
N ALA A 76 -4.71 8.90 0.59
CA ALA A 76 -4.31 9.91 -0.39
C ALA A 76 -4.05 11.30 0.24
N ALA A 77 -4.87 11.73 1.20
CA ALA A 77 -4.66 12.99 1.91
C ALA A 77 -3.39 12.95 2.76
N THR A 78 -3.17 11.85 3.48
CA THR A 78 -1.97 11.65 4.30
C THR A 78 -0.69 11.72 3.45
N VAL A 79 -0.63 10.96 2.35
CA VAL A 79 0.59 10.92 1.52
C VAL A 79 0.81 12.21 0.74
N LYS A 80 -0.25 12.91 0.32
CA LYS A 80 -0.12 14.23 -0.30
C LYS A 80 0.44 15.25 0.69
N GLY A 81 -0.03 15.23 1.93
CA GLY A 81 0.51 16.09 2.99
C GLY A 81 1.99 15.80 3.27
N LEU A 82 2.36 14.53 3.40
CA LEU A 82 3.75 14.11 3.60
C LEU A 82 4.62 14.45 2.39
N GLY A 83 4.17 14.14 1.18
CA GLY A 83 4.92 14.43 -0.06
C GLY A 83 5.20 15.92 -0.23
N LEU A 84 4.22 16.77 0.08
CA LEU A 84 4.39 18.22 0.06
C LEU A 84 5.36 18.71 1.14
N ALA A 85 5.20 18.23 2.37
CA ALA A 85 6.04 18.65 3.50
C ALA A 85 7.51 18.21 3.37
N LEU A 86 7.75 17.06 2.75
CA LEU A 86 9.08 16.46 2.60
C LEU A 86 9.69 16.71 1.22
N ASP A 87 8.96 17.33 0.29
CA ASP A 87 9.33 17.48 -1.13
C ASP A 87 9.68 16.13 -1.77
N LYS A 88 8.81 15.13 -1.58
CA LYS A 88 9.02 13.77 -2.09
C LYS A 88 7.90 13.33 -3.05
N PRO A 89 8.24 12.61 -4.12
CA PRO A 89 7.24 12.11 -5.06
C PRO A 89 6.36 11.04 -4.43
N VAL A 90 5.07 11.05 -4.83
CA VAL A 90 4.08 10.06 -4.41
C VAL A 90 3.82 9.08 -5.54
N LEU A 91 3.92 7.77 -5.24
CA LEU A 91 3.70 6.68 -6.17
C LEU A 91 2.32 6.02 -5.91
N PRO A 92 1.34 6.19 -6.81
CA PRO A 92 0.06 5.52 -6.68
C PRO A 92 0.15 4.07 -7.18
N VAL A 93 -0.16 3.11 -6.31
CA VAL A 93 -0.12 1.67 -6.58
C VAL A 93 -1.55 1.11 -6.70
N PRO A 94 -1.92 0.39 -7.78
CA PRO A 94 -3.20 -0.30 -7.85
C PRO A 94 -3.32 -1.36 -6.74
N THR A 95 -4.44 -1.40 -6.03
CA THR A 95 -4.62 -2.32 -4.89
C THR A 95 -4.56 -3.79 -5.33
N VAL A 96 -5.14 -4.12 -6.49
CA VAL A 96 -5.14 -5.49 -7.00
C VAL A 96 -3.75 -5.94 -7.43
N ASP A 97 -2.93 -5.01 -7.97
CA ASP A 97 -1.53 -5.28 -8.31
C ASP A 97 -0.71 -5.57 -7.04
N SER A 98 -0.91 -4.77 -5.97
CA SER A 98 -0.20 -5.00 -4.71
C SER A 98 -0.58 -6.35 -4.07
N LEU A 99 -1.85 -6.77 -4.18
CA LEU A 99 -2.28 -8.10 -3.73
C LEU A 99 -1.59 -9.22 -4.51
N ALA A 100 -1.42 -9.06 -5.83
CA ALA A 100 -0.72 -10.04 -6.65
C ALA A 100 0.76 -10.19 -6.28
N CYS A 101 1.39 -9.13 -5.79
CA CYS A 101 2.79 -9.15 -5.34
C CYS A 101 3.04 -10.11 -4.16
N ASN A 102 2.03 -10.44 -3.35
CA ASN A 102 2.17 -11.37 -2.23
C ASN A 102 2.54 -12.81 -2.66
N LEU A 103 2.35 -13.15 -3.94
CA LEU A 103 2.68 -14.46 -4.49
C LEU A 103 3.91 -14.38 -5.42
N TYR A 104 5.01 -13.83 -4.89
CA TYR A 104 6.27 -13.76 -5.63
C TYR A 104 6.90 -15.15 -5.85
N GLY A 105 7.54 -15.34 -7.00
CA GLY A 105 8.29 -16.54 -7.34
C GLY A 105 7.44 -17.74 -7.77
N THR A 106 6.13 -17.55 -7.99
CA THR A 106 5.26 -18.62 -8.52
C THR A 106 5.29 -18.66 -10.04
N ASP A 107 5.21 -19.85 -10.62
CA ASP A 107 5.03 -20.10 -12.06
C ASP A 107 3.55 -20.19 -12.47
N ARG A 108 2.64 -20.02 -11.51
CA ARG A 108 1.18 -20.05 -11.74
C ARG A 108 0.63 -18.67 -12.03
N LEU A 109 -0.50 -18.61 -12.71
CA LEU A 109 -1.28 -17.41 -12.86
C LEU A 109 -1.87 -16.99 -11.49
N ILE A 110 -1.77 -15.70 -11.21
CA ILE A 110 -2.30 -15.09 -10.00
C ILE A 110 -3.57 -14.33 -10.35
N CYS A 111 -4.64 -14.60 -9.61
CA CYS A 111 -5.92 -13.94 -9.78
C CYS A 111 -6.42 -13.43 -8.42
N PRO A 112 -6.01 -12.25 -7.96
CA PRO A 112 -6.49 -11.67 -6.72
C PRO A 112 -7.99 -11.38 -6.80
N LEU A 113 -8.71 -11.55 -5.69
CA LEU A 113 -10.14 -11.27 -5.61
C LEU A 113 -10.39 -10.32 -4.43
N MET A 114 -11.00 -9.18 -4.71
CA MET A 114 -11.48 -8.25 -3.70
C MET A 114 -12.98 -8.05 -3.83
N ASP A 115 -13.70 -8.04 -2.72
CA ASP A 115 -15.13 -7.75 -2.72
C ASP A 115 -15.41 -6.32 -3.24
N ALA A 116 -16.12 -6.22 -4.36
CA ALA A 116 -16.59 -4.97 -4.94
C ALA A 116 -18.02 -4.63 -4.52
N ARG A 117 -18.61 -5.45 -3.61
CA ARG A 117 -20.03 -5.43 -3.22
C ARG A 117 -20.96 -5.81 -4.37
N ARG A 118 -22.27 -5.90 -4.09
CA ARG A 118 -23.31 -6.23 -5.07
C ARG A 118 -23.03 -7.51 -5.89
N GLN A 119 -22.43 -8.53 -5.26
CA GLN A 119 -22.03 -9.80 -5.89
C GLN A 119 -20.99 -9.62 -7.03
N GLN A 120 -20.18 -8.60 -6.95
CA GLN A 120 -19.07 -8.32 -7.87
C GLN A 120 -17.74 -8.41 -7.15
N VAL A 121 -16.67 -8.62 -7.90
CA VAL A 121 -15.30 -8.65 -7.39
C VAL A 121 -14.39 -7.78 -8.26
N TYR A 122 -13.45 -7.08 -7.63
CA TYR A 122 -12.30 -6.54 -8.33
C TYR A 122 -11.28 -7.64 -8.50
N THR A 123 -10.77 -7.80 -9.70
CA THR A 123 -9.80 -8.84 -10.06
C THR A 123 -8.88 -8.38 -11.18
N GLY A 124 -7.86 -9.17 -11.48
CA GLY A 124 -6.94 -9.04 -12.60
C GLY A 124 -6.22 -10.36 -12.81
N ILE A 125 -5.41 -10.48 -13.86
CA ILE A 125 -4.60 -11.68 -14.12
C ILE A 125 -3.15 -11.27 -14.22
N TYR A 126 -2.30 -11.95 -13.46
CA TYR A 126 -0.89 -11.61 -13.28
C TYR A 126 0.01 -12.85 -13.35
N GLU A 127 1.26 -12.61 -13.69
CA GLU A 127 2.39 -13.49 -13.45
C GLU A 127 3.36 -12.76 -12.49
N ASN A 128 3.99 -13.48 -11.58
CA ASN A 128 4.96 -12.89 -10.64
C ASN A 128 6.12 -13.86 -10.33
N ARG A 129 6.79 -14.34 -11.37
CA ARG A 129 7.94 -15.24 -11.24
C ARG A 129 9.21 -14.43 -10.88
N ASP A 130 9.53 -13.46 -11.72
CA ASP A 130 10.75 -12.64 -11.61
C ASP A 130 10.42 -11.16 -11.50
N GLY A 131 9.19 -10.83 -11.13
CA GLY A 131 8.60 -9.51 -11.05
C GLY A 131 7.17 -9.52 -11.57
N LEU A 132 6.37 -8.57 -11.08
CA LEU A 132 4.94 -8.49 -11.43
C LEU A 132 4.75 -8.14 -12.90
N LYS A 133 4.08 -9.02 -13.64
CA LYS A 133 3.62 -8.81 -15.01
C LYS A 133 2.11 -8.83 -15.05
N VAL A 134 1.53 -7.75 -15.52
CA VAL A 134 0.08 -7.60 -15.66
C VAL A 134 -0.33 -8.19 -17.01
N LEU A 135 -1.04 -9.32 -17.01
CA LEU A 135 -1.59 -9.96 -18.21
C LEU A 135 -2.97 -9.38 -18.54
N ARG A 136 -3.78 -9.15 -17.51
CA ARG A 136 -5.06 -8.45 -17.62
C ARG A 136 -5.15 -7.45 -16.47
N PRO A 137 -5.28 -6.15 -16.76
CA PRO A 137 -5.39 -5.14 -15.72
C PRO A 137 -6.66 -5.32 -14.89
N GLN A 138 -6.68 -4.70 -13.73
CA GLN A 138 -7.83 -4.78 -12.81
C GLN A 138 -9.14 -4.36 -13.49
N CYS A 139 -10.18 -5.10 -13.18
CA CYS A 139 -11.55 -4.90 -13.64
C CYS A 139 -12.55 -5.33 -12.54
N VAL A 140 -13.82 -5.08 -12.79
CA VAL A 140 -14.96 -5.52 -11.96
C VAL A 140 -15.69 -6.65 -12.67
#